data_374cb43f4f53541ec7d39db175bbf4bc
#
_entry.id   374cb43f4f53541ec7d39db175bbf4bc
#
_cell.length_a   1.000
_cell.length_b   1.000
_cell.length_c   1.000
_cell.angle_alpha   90.00
_cell.angle_beta   90.00
_cell.angle_gamma   90.00
#
_symmetry.space_group_name_H-M   'P 1'
#
loop_
_entity.id
_entity.type
_entity.pdbx_description
1 polymer ?
#
loop_
_entity_poly.entity_id
_entity_poly.type
_entity_poly.pdbx_seq_one_letter_code
_entity_poly.pdbx_strand_id
1 'polypeptide(L)'
;MNAAPRILAVLDELLASAEPGARGALWYLAESGRELDANLVRLPPGAEVGEHQEDVLDVFLVVLDGAGSVRSAEGGQVLDLGAGAVLWLPRTSRRALAAGADGLVYLTVHRRRPGLAIKPRDGAYEGGEGPCMLDRVCPECGRLSQDPAPVFCSRCGERFPER
;
A
#
# COMPACT_ATOMS: atom_id res chain seq x y z
N MET A 1 2.20 18.70 -19.25
CA MET A 1 1.80 17.28 -19.39
C MET A 1 0.28 17.24 -19.49
N ASN A 2 -0.26 16.54 -20.47
CA ASN A 2 -1.71 16.48 -20.67
C ASN A 2 -2.34 15.56 -19.61
N ALA A 3 -3.07 16.13 -18.67
CA ALA A 3 -3.81 15.40 -17.63
C ALA A 3 -5.15 14.86 -18.22
N ALA A 4 -5.06 13.98 -19.20
CA ALA A 4 -6.25 13.37 -19.80
C ALA A 4 -6.66 12.11 -19.00
N PRO A 5 -7.97 11.88 -18.81
CA PRO A 5 -8.46 10.63 -18.22
C PRO A 5 -8.01 9.42 -19.06
N ARG A 6 -7.63 8.35 -18.38
CA ARG A 6 -7.24 7.08 -19.00
C ARG A 6 -7.57 5.90 -18.12
N ILE A 7 -7.79 4.74 -18.71
CA ILE A 7 -7.87 3.46 -18.00
C ILE A 7 -6.46 3.04 -17.63
N LEU A 8 -6.22 2.75 -16.36
CA LEU A 8 -4.92 2.33 -15.83
C LEU A 8 -4.80 0.82 -15.72
N ALA A 9 -5.91 0.13 -15.49
CA ALA A 9 -5.97 -1.32 -15.37
C ALA A 9 -7.41 -1.80 -15.55
N VAL A 10 -7.55 -3.05 -15.96
CA VAL A 10 -8.82 -3.78 -16.02
C VAL A 10 -8.71 -5.00 -15.11
N LEU A 11 -9.68 -5.17 -14.21
CA LEU A 11 -9.63 -6.20 -13.17
C LEU A 11 -9.46 -7.60 -13.75
N ASP A 12 -10.29 -7.96 -14.73
CA ASP A 12 -10.29 -9.31 -15.31
C ASP A 12 -8.94 -9.63 -15.98
N GLU A 13 -8.31 -8.64 -16.63
CA GLU A 13 -6.99 -8.79 -17.24
C GLU A 13 -5.89 -8.99 -16.18
N LEU A 14 -5.95 -8.24 -15.08
CA LEU A 14 -5.02 -8.38 -13.96
C LEU A 14 -5.15 -9.77 -13.30
N LEU A 15 -6.37 -10.23 -13.08
CA LEU A 15 -6.61 -11.55 -12.48
C LEU A 15 -6.18 -12.68 -13.42
N ALA A 16 -6.44 -12.54 -14.73
CA ALA A 16 -6.04 -13.54 -15.73
C ALA A 16 -4.52 -13.64 -15.91
N SER A 17 -3.81 -12.54 -15.73
CA SER A 17 -2.34 -12.49 -15.84
C SER A 17 -1.59 -12.83 -14.56
N ALA A 18 -2.30 -12.87 -13.42
CA ALA A 18 -1.68 -13.18 -12.14
C ALA A 18 -1.29 -14.66 -12.05
N GLU A 19 -0.10 -14.92 -11.51
CA GLU A 19 0.35 -16.28 -11.23
C GLU A 19 -0.64 -17.04 -10.32
N PRO A 20 -0.85 -18.35 -10.55
CA PRO A 20 -1.66 -19.17 -9.65
C PRO A 20 -1.15 -19.04 -8.20
N GLY A 21 -2.04 -18.66 -7.28
CA GLY A 21 -1.67 -18.45 -5.87
C GLY A 21 -0.97 -17.14 -5.56
N ALA A 22 -0.87 -16.22 -6.50
CA ALA A 22 -0.34 -14.87 -6.25
C ALA A 22 -1.02 -14.22 -5.04
N ARG A 23 -0.23 -13.64 -4.16
CA ARG A 23 -0.67 -13.00 -2.91
C ARG A 23 -0.11 -11.60 -2.81
N GLY A 24 -0.92 -10.69 -2.34
CA GLY A 24 -0.53 -9.28 -2.16
C GLY A 24 -1.00 -8.39 -3.30
N ALA A 25 -0.33 -7.27 -3.50
CA ALA A 25 -0.73 -6.31 -4.51
C ALA A 25 -0.46 -6.83 -5.92
N LEU A 26 -1.51 -6.99 -6.71
CA LEU A 26 -1.45 -7.30 -8.15
C LEU A 26 -1.21 -6.04 -8.98
N TRP A 27 -1.68 -4.90 -8.49
CA TRP A 27 -1.53 -3.61 -9.13
C TRP A 27 -1.51 -2.50 -8.09
N TYR A 28 -0.86 -1.42 -8.39
CA TYR A 28 -0.87 -0.20 -7.58
C TYR A 28 -0.86 1.04 -8.47
N LEU A 29 -1.44 2.12 -7.97
CA LEU A 29 -1.44 3.42 -8.64
C LEU A 29 -0.03 4.01 -8.62
N ALA A 30 0.60 4.13 -9.78
CA ALA A 30 2.00 4.56 -9.93
C ALA A 30 2.14 5.95 -10.58
N GLU A 31 1.03 6.69 -10.75
CA GLU A 31 1.05 7.99 -11.42
C GLU A 31 1.86 9.03 -10.65
N SER A 32 2.75 9.72 -11.36
CA SER A 32 3.49 10.85 -10.78
C SER A 32 2.54 12.00 -10.45
N GLY A 33 2.74 12.66 -9.33
CA GLY A 33 1.89 13.77 -8.88
C GLY A 33 0.51 13.38 -8.37
N ARG A 34 0.22 12.08 -8.20
CA ARG A 34 -1.05 11.61 -7.61
C ARG A 34 -1.21 12.08 -6.16
N GLU A 35 -2.41 12.33 -5.75
CA GLU A 35 -2.78 12.66 -4.37
C GLU A 35 -3.27 11.43 -3.57
N LEU A 36 -3.62 10.35 -4.30
CA LEU A 36 -4.11 9.11 -3.74
C LEU A 36 -3.14 7.96 -4.03
N ASP A 37 -3.07 7.02 -3.11
CA ASP A 37 -2.54 5.69 -3.34
C ASP A 37 -3.70 4.70 -3.46
N ALA A 38 -3.58 3.79 -4.40
CA ALA A 38 -4.54 2.70 -4.58
C ALA A 38 -3.79 1.40 -4.86
N ASN A 39 -4.28 0.30 -4.27
CA ASN A 39 -3.70 -1.03 -4.47
C ASN A 39 -4.81 -2.04 -4.71
N LEU A 40 -4.68 -2.82 -5.77
CA LEU A 40 -5.47 -4.03 -5.97
C LEU A 40 -4.76 -5.19 -5.29
N VAL A 41 -5.39 -5.79 -4.31
CA VAL A 41 -4.81 -6.86 -3.49
C VAL A 41 -5.57 -8.15 -3.67
N ARG A 42 -4.85 -9.25 -3.80
CA ARG A 42 -5.38 -10.61 -3.81
C ARG A 42 -4.91 -11.37 -2.59
N LEU A 43 -5.83 -12.00 -1.92
CA LEU A 43 -5.58 -13.03 -0.91
C LEU A 43 -6.08 -14.36 -1.46
N PRO A 44 -5.22 -15.38 -1.61
CA PRO A 44 -5.63 -16.72 -1.99
C PRO A 44 -6.61 -17.32 -0.99
N PRO A 45 -7.33 -18.39 -1.33
CA PRO A 45 -8.21 -19.10 -0.42
C PRO A 45 -7.58 -19.37 0.94
N GLY A 46 -8.27 -18.98 2.02
CA GLY A 46 -7.83 -19.16 3.40
C GLY A 46 -6.64 -18.31 3.85
N ALA A 47 -6.13 -17.42 2.99
CA ALA A 47 -5.04 -16.53 3.37
C ALA A 47 -5.51 -15.40 4.31
N GLU A 48 -4.63 -14.98 5.18
CA GLU A 48 -4.93 -13.94 6.17
C GLU A 48 -3.92 -12.80 6.11
N VAL A 49 -4.39 -11.60 6.38
CA VAL A 49 -3.57 -10.45 6.80
C VAL A 49 -3.70 -10.36 8.31
N GLY A 50 -2.61 -10.62 9.02
CA GLY A 50 -2.59 -10.60 10.47
C GLY A 50 -3.01 -9.24 11.05
N GLU A 51 -3.32 -9.23 12.35
CA GLU A 51 -3.73 -8.02 13.02
C GLU A 51 -2.67 -6.92 12.87
N HIS A 52 -3.09 -5.77 12.42
CA HIS A 52 -2.24 -4.60 12.22
C HIS A 52 -3.04 -3.32 12.47
N GLN A 53 -2.32 -2.25 12.69
CA GLN A 53 -2.86 -0.91 12.88
C GLN A 53 -2.25 0.04 11.85
N GLU A 54 -3.06 0.92 11.30
CA GLU A 54 -2.61 2.03 10.46
C GLU A 54 -2.83 3.32 11.25
N ASP A 55 -1.75 4.02 11.60
CA ASP A 55 -1.82 5.14 12.53
C ASP A 55 -2.07 6.49 11.86
N VAL A 56 -1.86 6.58 10.55
CA VAL A 56 -1.80 7.86 9.83
C VAL A 56 -2.96 8.05 8.86
N LEU A 57 -3.43 6.96 8.24
CA LEU A 57 -4.33 7.02 7.10
C LEU A 57 -5.63 6.29 7.37
N ASP A 58 -6.73 6.94 7.01
CA ASP A 58 -7.98 6.25 6.77
C ASP A 58 -7.86 5.48 5.45
N VAL A 59 -8.37 4.26 5.40
CA VAL A 59 -8.35 3.41 4.21
C VAL A 59 -9.77 3.11 3.77
N PHE A 60 -10.07 3.44 2.53
CA PHE A 60 -11.28 2.99 1.85
C PHE A 60 -10.99 1.67 1.16
N LEU A 61 -11.83 0.66 1.41
CA LEU A 61 -11.67 -0.68 0.86
C LEU A 61 -12.95 -1.09 0.11
N VAL A 62 -12.78 -1.61 -1.09
CA VAL A 62 -13.88 -2.18 -1.90
C VAL A 62 -13.55 -3.62 -2.24
N VAL A 63 -14.43 -4.53 -1.91
CA VAL A 63 -14.32 -5.93 -2.33
C VAL A 63 -14.79 -6.06 -3.78
N LEU A 64 -13.93 -6.58 -4.63
CA LEU A 64 -14.18 -6.69 -6.07
C LEU A 64 -14.57 -8.11 -6.47
N ASP A 65 -13.98 -9.12 -5.80
CA ASP A 65 -14.24 -10.53 -6.09
C ASP A 65 -14.00 -11.40 -4.85
N GLY A 66 -14.64 -12.56 -4.79
CA GLY A 66 -14.53 -13.50 -3.69
C GLY A 66 -15.26 -13.08 -2.43
N ALA A 67 -14.87 -13.68 -1.31
CA ALA A 67 -15.46 -13.45 0.00
C ALA A 67 -14.41 -13.57 1.11
N GLY A 68 -14.74 -13.02 2.28
CA GLY A 68 -13.83 -13.07 3.44
C GLY A 68 -14.45 -12.41 4.66
N SER A 69 -13.61 -11.98 5.56
CA SER A 69 -14.02 -11.23 6.75
C SER A 69 -12.98 -10.21 7.17
N VAL A 70 -13.43 -9.17 7.85
CA VAL A 70 -12.56 -8.28 8.62
C VAL A 70 -12.95 -8.36 10.09
N ARG A 71 -11.94 -8.56 10.93
CA ARG A 71 -12.10 -8.58 12.38
C ARG A 71 -11.50 -7.30 12.95
N SER A 72 -12.30 -6.56 13.72
CA SER A 72 -11.83 -5.43 14.53
C SER A 72 -11.38 -5.93 15.90
N ALA A 73 -10.22 -5.47 16.37
CA ALA A 73 -9.76 -5.75 17.73
C ALA A 73 -10.63 -5.00 18.76
N GLU A 74 -11.15 -3.83 18.39
CA GLU A 74 -12.04 -3.05 19.22
C GLU A 74 -13.44 -3.68 19.22
N GLY A 75 -13.78 -4.33 20.34
CA GLY A 75 -15.09 -4.99 20.51
C GLY A 75 -15.21 -6.38 19.88
N GLY A 76 -14.18 -6.90 19.24
CA GLY A 76 -14.18 -8.26 18.66
C GLY A 76 -15.16 -8.44 17.50
N GLN A 77 -15.63 -7.34 16.89
CA GLN A 77 -16.58 -7.38 15.77
C GLN A 77 -15.96 -8.08 14.57
N VAL A 78 -16.71 -8.99 13.99
CA VAL A 78 -16.39 -9.62 12.70
C VAL A 78 -17.44 -9.17 11.69
N LEU A 79 -16.96 -8.64 10.56
CA LEU A 79 -17.80 -8.24 9.44
C LEU A 79 -17.51 -9.16 8.27
N ASP A 80 -18.55 -9.80 7.74
CA ASP A 80 -18.44 -10.63 6.54
C ASP A 80 -18.32 -9.73 5.31
N LEU A 81 -17.41 -10.13 4.41
CA LEU A 81 -17.09 -9.44 3.18
C LEU A 81 -17.53 -10.27 1.98
N GLY A 82 -18.22 -9.64 1.06
CA GLY A 82 -18.53 -10.21 -0.25
C GLY A 82 -18.31 -9.19 -1.34
N ALA A 83 -18.29 -9.64 -2.59
CA ALA A 83 -18.12 -8.77 -3.75
C ALA A 83 -19.12 -7.60 -3.73
N GLY A 84 -18.65 -6.38 -3.94
CA GLY A 84 -19.41 -5.15 -3.84
C GLY A 84 -19.46 -4.53 -2.43
N ALA A 85 -18.95 -5.19 -1.40
CA ALA A 85 -18.86 -4.59 -0.06
C ALA A 85 -17.88 -3.40 -0.07
N VAL A 86 -18.27 -2.34 0.59
CA VAL A 86 -17.51 -1.10 0.74
C VAL A 86 -17.26 -0.85 2.22
N LEU A 87 -16.00 -0.67 2.61
CA LEU A 87 -15.61 -0.50 3.99
C LEU A 87 -14.79 0.78 4.16
N TRP A 88 -15.00 1.42 5.28
CA TRP A 88 -14.10 2.42 5.80
C TRP A 88 -13.33 1.84 6.98
N LEU A 89 -12.00 1.86 6.88
CA LEU A 89 -11.07 1.41 7.90
C LEU A 89 -10.39 2.67 8.47
N PRO A 90 -10.85 3.18 9.62
CA PRO A 90 -10.30 4.40 10.18
C PRO A 90 -8.84 4.18 10.62
N ARG A 91 -8.04 5.24 10.54
CA ARG A 91 -6.72 5.27 11.18
C ARG A 91 -6.85 4.93 12.66
N THR A 92 -5.81 4.36 13.23
CA THR A 92 -5.72 3.85 14.60
C THR A 92 -6.54 2.59 14.91
N SER A 93 -7.47 2.18 14.03
CA SER A 93 -8.17 0.91 14.23
C SER A 93 -7.25 -0.29 14.00
N ARG A 94 -7.35 -1.28 14.88
CA ARG A 94 -6.65 -2.56 14.75
C ARG A 94 -7.57 -3.56 14.07
N ARG A 95 -7.08 -4.17 13.00
CA ARG A 95 -7.89 -5.07 12.18
C ARG A 95 -7.05 -6.19 11.58
N ALA A 96 -7.71 -7.31 11.34
CA ALA A 96 -7.20 -8.44 10.59
C ALA A 96 -8.19 -8.77 9.47
N LEU A 97 -7.70 -9.23 8.31
CA LEU A 97 -8.51 -9.68 7.20
C LEU A 97 -8.26 -11.16 6.95
N ALA A 98 -9.31 -11.89 6.61
CA ALA A 98 -9.21 -13.28 6.21
C ALA A 98 -9.98 -13.52 4.91
N ALA A 99 -9.37 -14.20 3.96
CA ALA A 99 -10.03 -14.66 2.75
C ALA A 99 -10.84 -15.93 3.03
N GLY A 100 -12.00 -16.04 2.39
CA GLY A 100 -12.81 -17.26 2.40
C GLY A 100 -12.28 -18.35 1.49
N ALA A 101 -13.12 -19.37 1.23
CA ALA A 101 -12.76 -20.54 0.45
C ALA A 101 -12.42 -20.23 -1.03
N ASP A 102 -12.98 -19.15 -1.57
CA ASP A 102 -12.75 -18.74 -2.96
C ASP A 102 -11.69 -17.64 -3.10
N GLY A 103 -11.06 -17.26 -1.97
CA GLY A 103 -10.14 -16.13 -1.92
C GLY A 103 -10.87 -14.79 -1.78
N LEU A 104 -10.11 -13.71 -1.80
CA LEU A 104 -10.62 -12.34 -1.66
C LEU A 104 -9.78 -11.40 -2.52
N VAL A 105 -10.45 -10.62 -3.37
CA VAL A 105 -9.82 -9.55 -4.16
C VAL A 105 -10.45 -8.23 -3.76
N TYR A 106 -9.63 -7.26 -3.39
CA TYR A 106 -10.11 -5.97 -2.95
C TYR A 106 -9.19 -4.83 -3.40
N LEU A 107 -9.80 -3.67 -3.59
CA LEU A 107 -9.12 -2.41 -3.85
C LEU A 107 -9.03 -1.63 -2.54
N THR A 108 -7.84 -1.16 -2.20
CA THR A 108 -7.67 -0.16 -1.14
C THR A 108 -7.34 1.19 -1.76
N VAL A 109 -7.93 2.24 -1.22
CA VAL A 109 -7.66 3.63 -1.60
C VAL A 109 -7.45 4.45 -0.34
N HIS A 110 -6.40 5.24 -0.31
CA HIS A 110 -6.12 6.16 0.78
C HIS A 110 -5.37 7.40 0.26
N ARG A 111 -5.33 8.43 1.07
CA ARG A 111 -4.49 9.59 0.77
C ARG A 111 -3.04 9.15 0.65
N ARG A 112 -2.34 9.68 -0.33
CA ARG A 112 -0.91 9.39 -0.49
C ARG A 112 -0.17 9.65 0.81
N ARG A 113 0.66 8.71 1.20
CA ARG A 113 1.53 8.88 2.36
C ARG A 113 2.49 10.03 2.09
N PRO A 114 2.59 11.02 2.99
CA PRO A 114 3.64 12.02 2.87
C PRO A 114 4.98 11.28 2.82
N GLY A 115 5.80 11.56 1.83
CA GLY A 115 7.20 11.16 1.85
C GLY A 115 7.84 11.72 3.13
N LEU A 116 8.92 11.11 3.59
CA LEU A 116 9.69 11.67 4.69
C LEU A 116 10.18 13.06 4.30
N ALA A 117 9.41 14.09 4.67
CA ALA A 117 9.87 15.45 4.60
C ALA A 117 10.87 15.67 5.74
N ILE A 118 12.14 15.39 5.47
CA ILE A 118 13.21 15.78 6.39
C ILE A 118 13.38 17.28 6.19
N LYS A 119 12.79 18.05 7.07
CA LYS A 119 13.13 19.46 7.18
C LYS A 119 14.54 19.54 7.73
N PRO A 120 15.50 20.19 7.03
CA PRO A 120 16.77 20.51 7.64
C PRO A 120 16.50 21.27 8.94
N ARG A 121 16.99 20.77 10.05
CA ARG A 121 17.03 21.58 11.26
C ARG A 121 18.11 22.64 11.03
N ASP A 122 17.70 23.88 11.00
CA ASP A 122 18.64 25.01 11.09
C ASP A 122 19.36 24.91 12.44
N GLY A 123 20.57 24.39 12.42
CA GLY A 123 21.41 24.24 13.60
C GLY A 123 22.54 23.26 13.32
N ALA A 124 23.73 23.79 13.19
CA ALA A 124 24.96 23.03 13.02
C ALA A 124 25.12 21.93 14.07
N TYR A 125 25.17 20.68 13.64
CA TYR A 125 25.66 19.58 14.44
C TYR A 125 27.15 19.40 14.17
N GLU A 126 27.96 19.87 15.10
CA GLU A 126 29.36 19.43 15.22
C GLU A 126 29.37 18.13 16.04
N GLY A 127 29.39 17.02 15.37
CA GLY A 127 29.54 15.70 15.99
C GLY A 127 29.45 14.67 14.89
N GLY A 128 30.52 13.92 14.65
CA GLY A 128 30.63 12.94 13.57
C GLY A 128 29.57 11.86 13.64
N GLU A 129 28.46 12.11 12.97
CA GLU A 129 27.42 11.10 12.73
C GLU A 129 27.79 10.32 11.48
N GLY A 130 27.42 9.02 11.50
CA GLY A 130 27.65 8.11 10.39
C GLY A 130 27.06 8.65 9.07
N PRO A 131 27.45 8.07 7.92
CA PRO A 131 27.06 8.60 6.62
C PRO A 131 25.57 8.75 6.50
N CYS A 132 25.11 9.92 6.05
CA CYS A 132 23.71 10.22 5.85
C CYS A 132 23.09 9.23 4.84
N MET A 133 22.09 8.46 5.26
CA MET A 133 21.41 7.48 4.41
C MET A 133 20.27 8.07 3.59
N LEU A 134 20.18 9.39 3.51
CA LEU A 134 19.10 10.10 2.80
C LEU A 134 19.04 9.75 1.31
N ASP A 135 20.17 9.49 0.71
CA ASP A 135 20.30 9.03 -0.68
C ASP A 135 19.73 7.61 -0.92
N ARG A 136 19.40 6.90 0.15
CA ARG A 136 18.80 5.57 0.13
C ARG A 136 17.34 5.57 0.54
N VAL A 137 16.81 6.72 0.90
CA VAL A 137 15.38 6.88 1.22
C VAL A 137 14.62 7.21 -0.06
N CYS A 138 13.64 6.38 -0.40
CA CYS A 138 12.81 6.61 -1.58
C CYS A 138 12.06 7.94 -1.46
N PRO A 139 12.22 8.87 -2.41
CA PRO A 139 11.57 10.18 -2.34
C PRO A 139 10.05 10.08 -2.43
N GLU A 140 9.55 8.99 -2.98
CA GLU A 140 8.14 8.78 -3.23
C GLU A 140 7.40 8.14 -2.04
N CYS A 141 7.93 7.05 -1.47
CA CYS A 141 7.27 6.30 -0.41
C CYS A 141 7.99 6.32 0.93
N GLY A 142 9.12 6.99 1.03
CA GLY A 142 9.91 7.12 2.26
C GLY A 142 10.60 5.84 2.73
N ARG A 143 10.59 4.75 1.93
CA ARG A 143 11.25 3.51 2.32
C ARG A 143 12.76 3.65 2.22
N LEU A 144 13.46 3.26 3.28
CA LEU A 144 14.91 3.08 3.27
C LEU A 144 15.26 1.82 2.46
N SER A 145 16.08 1.97 1.42
CA SER A 145 16.64 0.84 0.69
C SER A 145 17.73 0.14 1.50
N GLN A 146 17.75 -1.18 1.44
CA GLN A 146 18.87 -1.96 1.99
C GLN A 146 20.08 -1.99 1.03
N ASP A 147 19.83 -1.71 -0.25
CA ASP A 147 20.89 -1.54 -1.23
C ASP A 147 21.65 -0.24 -0.96
N PRO A 148 22.98 -0.25 -0.90
CA PRO A 148 23.81 0.95 -0.71
C PRO A 148 23.76 1.91 -1.88
N ALA A 149 23.38 1.46 -3.08
CA ALA A 149 23.28 2.26 -4.29
C ALA A 149 22.00 1.92 -5.08
N PRO A 150 20.81 2.20 -4.50
CA PRO A 150 19.57 1.78 -5.14
C PRO A 150 19.29 2.60 -6.40
N VAL A 151 18.88 1.93 -7.46
CA VAL A 151 18.42 2.57 -8.71
C VAL A 151 16.90 2.73 -8.69
N PHE A 152 16.21 1.73 -8.15
CA PHE A 152 14.75 1.75 -8.03
C PHE A 152 14.31 1.32 -6.63
N CYS A 153 13.21 1.87 -6.17
CA CYS A 153 12.61 1.48 -4.91
C CYS A 153 11.95 0.10 -5.03
N SER A 154 12.34 -0.84 -4.18
CA SER A 154 11.76 -2.19 -4.14
C SER A 154 10.30 -2.24 -3.70
N ARG A 155 9.73 -1.12 -3.20
CA ARG A 155 8.35 -1.02 -2.74
C ARG A 155 7.43 -0.39 -3.76
N CYS A 156 7.82 0.74 -4.36
CA CYS A 156 6.94 1.52 -5.27
C CYS A 156 7.47 1.63 -6.69
N GLY A 157 8.65 1.08 -6.98
CA GLY A 157 9.25 1.14 -8.31
C GLY A 157 9.84 2.51 -8.69
N GLU A 158 9.73 3.53 -7.81
CA GLU A 158 10.25 4.86 -8.09
C GLU A 158 11.76 4.83 -8.28
N ARG A 159 12.24 5.61 -9.24
CA ARG A 159 13.68 5.74 -9.52
C ARG A 159 14.32 6.68 -8.51
N PHE A 160 15.43 6.26 -7.94
CA PHE A 160 16.23 7.14 -7.11
C PHE A 160 16.91 8.22 -7.95
N PRO A 161 17.10 9.44 -7.41
CA PRO A 161 17.82 10.51 -8.09
C PRO A 161 19.24 10.06 -8.46
N GLU A 162 19.70 10.48 -9.63
CA GLU A 162 21.12 10.30 -10.00
C GLU A 162 22.00 11.11 -9.07
N ARG A 163 23.11 10.52 -8.63
CA ARG A 163 24.10 11.16 -7.74
C ARG A 163 24.97 12.13 -8.50
#